data_19bb262521908d83c2c7b40a9b29bbf8
#
_entry.id   19bb262521908d83c2c7b40a9b29bbf8
#
_cell.length_a   1.000
_cell.length_b   1.000
_cell.length_c   1.000
_cell.angle_alpha   90.00
_cell.angle_beta   90.00
_cell.angle_gamma   90.00
#
_symmetry.space_group_name_H-M   'P 1'
#
loop_
_entity.id
_entity.type
_entity.pdbx_description
1 polymer ?
#
loop_
_entity_poly.entity_id
_entity_poly.type
_entity_poly.pdbx_seq_one_letter_code
_entity_poly.pdbx_strand_id
1 'polypeptide(L)' 'MIKIITDTKPLEQECDRCKCKFTYEKEDIYKRYFGGFLFHDGYSEYIKCPHCNKEINLGDTWYK' A
#
# COMPACT_ATOMS: atom_id res chain seq x y z
N MET A 1 23.45 -13.88 12.67
CA MET A 1 22.31 -14.69 12.26
C MET A 1 21.86 -14.37 10.85
N ILE A 2 21.76 -15.36 10.08
CA ILE A 2 21.39 -15.16 8.70
C ILE A 2 19.90 -15.19 8.55
N LYS A 3 19.43 -14.26 7.78
CA LYS A 3 18.03 -14.14 7.54
C LYS A 3 17.77 -14.39 6.09
N ILE A 4 16.88 -15.27 5.82
CA ILE A 4 16.57 -15.59 4.45
C ILE A 4 15.21 -15.05 4.10
N ILE A 5 15.15 -14.32 3.03
CA ILE A 5 13.90 -13.81 2.53
C ILE A 5 13.50 -14.65 1.36
N THR A 6 12.51 -15.46 1.58
CA THR A 6 12.09 -16.38 0.55
C THR A 6 10.82 -15.95 -0.12
N ASP A 7 10.21 -14.91 0.39
CA ASP A 7 8.96 -14.47 -0.17
C ASP A 7 9.23 -13.69 -1.43
N THR A 8 9.10 -14.34 -2.54
CA THR A 8 9.31 -13.70 -3.82
C THR A 8 8.02 -13.53 -4.58
N LYS A 9 6.91 -13.85 -3.95
CA LYS A 9 5.64 -13.71 -4.63
C LYS A 9 5.31 -12.25 -4.82
N PRO A 10 4.86 -11.88 -6.00
CA PRO A 10 4.45 -10.50 -6.22
C PRO A 10 3.18 -10.21 -5.44
N LEU A 11 3.03 -8.97 -5.07
CA LEU A 11 1.83 -8.53 -4.39
C LEU A 11 0.75 -8.32 -5.45
N GLU A 12 -0.46 -8.71 -5.11
CA GLU A 12 -1.56 -8.60 -6.05
C GLU A 12 -2.67 -7.74 -5.48
N GLN A 13 -3.32 -7.03 -6.36
CA GLN A 13 -4.41 -6.16 -5.99
C GLN A 13 -5.39 -6.06 -7.15
N GLU A 14 -6.66 -5.92 -6.82
CA GLU A 14 -7.70 -5.74 -7.81
C GLU A 14 -8.32 -4.37 -7.64
N CYS A 15 -8.49 -3.68 -8.74
CA CYS A 15 -9.10 -2.37 -8.71
C CYS A 15 -10.62 -2.49 -8.62
N ASP A 16 -11.21 -1.79 -7.66
CA ASP A 16 -12.65 -1.84 -7.50
C ASP A 16 -13.38 -1.17 -8.64
N ARG A 17 -12.73 -0.25 -9.29
CA ARG A 17 -13.37 0.53 -10.31
C ARG A 17 -13.40 -0.17 -11.66
N CYS A 18 -12.24 -0.58 -12.10
CA CYS A 18 -12.14 -1.19 -13.41
C CYS A 18 -12.01 -2.71 -13.36
N LYS A 19 -11.97 -3.26 -12.15
CA LYS A 19 -11.90 -4.71 -11.95
C LYS A 19 -10.66 -5.32 -12.57
N CYS A 20 -9.65 -4.54 -12.71
CA CYS A 20 -8.42 -5.00 -13.30
C CYS A 20 -7.50 -5.54 -12.21
N LYS A 21 -7.09 -6.77 -12.36
CA LYS A 21 -6.20 -7.38 -11.38
C LYS A 21 -4.77 -7.17 -11.85
N PHE A 22 -3.91 -6.73 -10.95
CA PHE A 22 -2.54 -6.43 -11.31
C PHE A 22 -1.61 -6.75 -10.15
N THR A 23 -0.34 -6.83 -10.45
CA THR A 23 0.68 -7.04 -9.44
C THR A 23 1.44 -5.74 -9.23
N TYR A 24 2.02 -5.60 -8.05
CA TYR A 24 2.79 -4.41 -7.74
C TYR A 24 3.93 -4.80 -6.81
N GLU A 25 4.88 -3.90 -6.66
CA GLU A 25 6.01 -4.11 -5.79
C GLU A 25 5.96 -3.12 -4.64
N LYS A 26 6.78 -3.38 -3.62
CA LYS A 26 6.81 -2.49 -2.48
C LYS A 26 7.20 -1.07 -2.89
N GLU A 27 7.96 -0.94 -3.94
CA GLU A 27 8.37 0.37 -4.43
C GLU A 27 7.22 1.14 -5.04
N ASP A 28 6.18 0.42 -5.44
CA ASP A 28 5.02 1.06 -6.01
C ASP A 28 4.08 1.60 -4.95
N ILE A 29 4.31 1.21 -3.71
CA ILE A 29 3.47 1.66 -2.62
C ILE A 29 3.94 3.02 -2.16
N TYR A 30 3.03 3.96 -2.07
CA TYR A 30 3.37 5.24 -1.50
C TYR A 30 2.56 5.44 -0.24
N LYS A 31 3.13 6.19 0.67
CA LYS A 31 2.54 6.41 1.98
C LYS A 31 2.12 7.85 2.12
N ARG A 32 0.98 8.04 2.74
CA ARG A 32 0.50 9.37 3.04
C ARG A 32 0.41 9.48 4.54
N TYR A 33 1.21 10.35 5.10
CA TYR A 33 1.27 10.52 6.54
C TYR A 33 0.18 11.45 6.99
N PHE A 34 -0.36 11.17 8.16
CA PHE A 34 -1.39 12.02 8.73
C PHE A 34 -1.19 12.05 10.24
N GLY A 35 -1.98 12.89 10.89
CA GLY A 35 -1.88 13.05 12.33
C GLY A 35 -1.80 14.51 12.68
N GLY A 36 -1.87 14.79 13.94
CA GLY A 36 -1.79 16.14 14.42
C GLY A 36 -1.51 16.10 15.89
N PHE A 37 -1.36 17.27 16.49
CA PHE A 37 -0.98 17.29 17.88
C PHE A 37 -2.06 16.75 18.81
N LEU A 38 -3.28 16.62 18.34
CA LEU A 38 -4.34 16.04 19.15
C LEU A 38 -4.72 14.63 18.69
N PHE A 39 -4.06 14.13 17.65
CA PHE A 39 -4.40 12.84 17.12
C PHE A 39 -3.16 11.97 17.07
N HIS A 40 -3.41 10.69 16.98
CA HIS A 40 -2.31 9.76 16.82
C HIS A 40 -1.72 9.92 15.42
N ASP A 41 -0.42 9.81 15.37
CA ASP A 41 0.26 9.87 14.08
C ASP A 41 0.14 8.52 13.39
N GLY A 42 0.20 8.54 12.10
CA GLY A 42 0.13 7.33 11.34
C GLY A 42 0.32 7.60 9.87
N TYR A 43 0.09 6.57 9.09
CA TYR A 43 0.17 6.72 7.64
C TYR A 43 -0.75 5.71 6.98
N SER A 44 -1.12 6.03 5.76
CA SER A 44 -1.92 5.13 4.93
C SER A 44 -1.08 4.74 3.73
N GLU A 45 -1.24 3.52 3.31
CA GLU A 45 -0.52 3.03 2.16
C GLU A 45 -1.47 2.94 0.97
N TYR A 46 -0.99 3.38 -0.18
CA TYR A 46 -1.79 3.42 -1.39
C TYR A 46 -0.99 2.95 -2.57
N ILE A 47 -1.68 2.44 -3.55
CA ILE A 47 -1.08 2.17 -4.85
C ILE A 47 -2.05 2.68 -5.89
N LYS A 48 -1.55 2.88 -7.10
CA LYS A 48 -2.38 3.35 -8.19
C LYS A 48 -2.61 2.23 -9.18
N CYS A 49 -3.85 2.10 -9.60
CA CYS A 49 -4.18 1.14 -10.63
C CYS A 49 -3.51 1.56 -11.93
N PRO A 50 -2.76 0.68 -12.58
CA PRO A 50 -2.10 1.05 -13.82
C PRO A 50 -3.06 1.26 -14.98
N HIS A 51 -4.28 0.83 -14.82
CA HIS A 51 -5.27 0.95 -15.89
C HIS A 51 -6.05 2.24 -15.80
N CYS A 52 -6.59 2.56 -14.63
CA CYS A 52 -7.43 3.75 -14.49
C CYS A 52 -6.84 4.79 -13.55
N ASN A 53 -5.66 4.53 -13.00
CA ASN A 53 -4.97 5.46 -12.10
C ASN A 53 -5.73 5.77 -10.81
N LYS A 54 -6.63 4.89 -10.43
CA LYS A 54 -7.35 5.11 -9.20
C LYS A 54 -6.45 4.73 -8.02
N GLU A 55 -6.50 5.54 -6.97
CA GLU A 55 -5.77 5.23 -5.76
C GLU A 55 -6.49 4.14 -4.99
N ILE A 56 -5.75 3.14 -4.57
CA ILE A 56 -6.30 2.04 -3.82
C ILE A 56 -5.65 2.02 -2.45
N ASN A 57 -6.48 2.08 -1.42
CA ASN A 57 -5.98 2.06 -0.06
C ASN A 57 -5.65 0.62 0.34
N LEU A 58 -4.42 0.41 0.79
CA LEU A 58 -3.98 -0.91 1.20
C LEU A 58 -4.14 -1.12 2.70
N GLY A 59 -4.28 -0.04 3.44
CA GLY A 59 -4.43 -0.13 4.87
C GLY A 59 -3.83 1.06 5.56
N ASP A 60 -4.13 1.18 6.84
CA ASP A 60 -3.65 2.29 7.64
C ASP A 60 -2.81 1.75 8.78
N THR A 61 -1.79 2.51 9.15
CA THR A 61 -0.96 2.18 10.28
C THR A 61 -0.97 3.35 11.24
N TRP A 62 -1.18 3.06 12.51
CA TRP A 62 -1.24 4.10 13.52
C TRP A 62 -0.09 3.93 14.50
N TYR A 63 0.51 5.04 14.86
CA TYR A 63 1.52 5.05 15.89
C TYR A 63 0.88 5.49 17.19
N LYS A 64 1.45 5.04 18.26
CA LYS A 64 0.98 5.47 19.57
C LYS A 64 1.91 6.47 20.19
#